data_682d50f8d5931301100db23a346cb0b5
#
_entry.id   682d50f8d5931301100db23a346cb0b5
#
_cell.length_a   1.000
_cell.length_b   1.000
_cell.length_c   1.000
_cell.angle_alpha   90.00
_cell.angle_beta   90.00
_cell.angle_gamma   90.00
#
_symmetry.space_group_name_H-M   'P 1'
#
loop_
_entity.id
_entity.type
_entity.pdbx_description
1 polymer ?
#
loop_
_entity_poly.entity_id
_entity_poly.type
_entity_poly.pdbx_seq_one_letter_code
_entity_poly.pdbx_strand_id
1 'polypeptide(L)'
;MDLLPQKREQLKAIIKNEGIIFQDVTLSSGLKSHFYYDIKKIVNSEGVVLIGELMLAKISELFGGGVNSVGGLESGALPITTAIVLVSNQLREGENKLTGFFVRKEAKRHGLQKKIEGLPKKPLVVVEDVVTTGQSVMDAVNALIEHEITPLGIISVIDRQDKRNLLTNGSLKFDSLFKHAEFEDFIKMKEEEQKTR
;
A
#
# COMPACT_ATOMS: atom_id res chain seq x y z
N MET A 1 10.54 -10.71 22.54
CA MET A 1 11.30 -10.97 21.32
C MET A 1 10.57 -10.29 20.18
N ASP A 2 11.22 -9.43 19.44
CA ASP A 2 10.59 -8.70 18.33
C ASP A 2 10.30 -9.71 17.20
N LEU A 3 9.03 -9.96 16.91
CA LEU A 3 8.56 -10.92 15.90
C LEU A 3 8.42 -10.28 14.50
N LEU A 4 8.65 -8.98 14.37
CA LEU A 4 8.47 -8.26 13.09
C LEU A 4 9.36 -8.79 11.97
N PRO A 5 10.66 -9.11 12.17
CA PRO A 5 11.49 -9.69 11.11
C PRO A 5 10.94 -11.04 10.62
N GLN A 6 10.50 -11.90 11.52
CA GLN A 6 9.91 -13.20 11.15
C GLN A 6 8.61 -13.03 10.37
N LYS A 7 7.72 -12.14 10.81
CA LYS A 7 6.46 -11.81 10.12
C LYS A 7 6.72 -11.23 8.73
N ARG A 8 7.77 -10.42 8.58
CA ARG A 8 8.18 -9.86 7.30
C ARG A 8 8.61 -10.94 6.32
N GLU A 9 9.41 -11.93 6.76
CA GLU A 9 9.80 -13.07 5.92
C GLU A 9 8.60 -13.96 5.57
N GLN A 10 7.65 -14.18 6.48
CA GLN A 10 6.41 -14.89 6.19
C GLN A 10 5.61 -14.17 5.11
N LEU A 11 5.39 -12.86 5.23
CA LEU A 11 4.68 -12.09 4.23
C LEU A 11 5.41 -12.10 2.87
N LYS A 12 6.75 -12.01 2.88
CA LYS A 12 7.56 -12.11 1.66
C LYS A 12 7.37 -13.45 0.95
N ALA A 13 7.30 -14.55 1.70
CA ALA A 13 7.03 -15.88 1.15
C ALA A 13 5.61 -15.98 0.54
N ILE A 14 4.60 -15.43 1.22
CA ILE A 14 3.22 -15.38 0.70
C ILE A 14 3.17 -14.54 -0.59
N ILE A 15 3.82 -13.37 -0.63
CA ILE A 15 3.89 -12.53 -1.84
C ILE A 15 4.53 -13.30 -3.00
N LYS A 16 5.62 -14.03 -2.79
CA LYS A 16 6.26 -14.86 -3.82
C LYS A 16 5.32 -15.93 -4.37
N ASN A 17 4.57 -16.60 -3.49
CA ASN A 17 3.74 -17.73 -3.88
C ASN A 17 2.39 -17.34 -4.49
N GLU A 18 1.79 -16.25 -4.02
CA GLU A 18 0.40 -15.90 -4.33
C GLU A 18 0.24 -14.50 -4.92
N GLY A 19 1.13 -13.57 -4.55
CA GLY A 19 1.03 -12.15 -4.90
C GLY A 19 1.78 -11.75 -6.18
N ILE A 20 2.68 -12.60 -6.72
CA ILE A 20 3.35 -12.38 -7.99
C ILE A 20 2.70 -13.25 -9.05
N ILE A 21 2.05 -12.61 -10.03
CA ILE A 21 1.32 -13.28 -11.09
C ILE A 21 2.14 -13.20 -12.38
N PHE A 22 2.51 -14.36 -12.94
CA PHE A 22 3.23 -14.47 -14.20
C PHE A 22 2.25 -14.55 -15.37
N GLN A 23 2.01 -13.42 -15.99
CA GLN A 23 1.11 -13.26 -17.14
C GLN A 23 1.49 -11.97 -17.87
N ASP A 24 1.43 -12.00 -19.20
CA ASP A 24 1.65 -10.81 -20.02
C ASP A 24 0.55 -9.77 -19.75
N VAL A 25 0.97 -8.60 -19.34
CA VAL A 25 0.07 -7.49 -19.03
C VAL A 25 0.66 -6.17 -19.50
N THR A 26 -0.23 -5.21 -19.75
CA THR A 26 0.16 -3.80 -19.87
C THR A 26 -0.10 -3.14 -18.51
N LEU A 27 0.95 -2.68 -17.87
CA LEU A 27 0.87 -1.99 -16.57
C LEU A 27 0.17 -0.63 -16.70
N SER A 28 -0.30 -0.07 -15.61
CA SER A 28 -0.87 1.30 -15.57
C SER A 28 0.08 2.36 -16.13
N SER A 29 1.37 2.08 -16.09
CA SER A 29 2.43 2.91 -16.69
C SER A 29 2.51 2.83 -18.22
N GLY A 30 1.72 1.96 -18.88
CA GLY A 30 1.77 1.69 -20.32
C GLY A 30 2.88 0.70 -20.75
N LEU A 31 3.75 0.26 -19.84
CA LEU A 31 4.79 -0.73 -20.15
C LEU A 31 4.23 -2.14 -20.17
N LYS A 32 4.72 -2.97 -21.11
CA LYS A 32 4.49 -4.41 -21.11
C LYS A 32 5.34 -5.07 -20.00
N SER A 33 4.75 -6.04 -19.32
CA SER A 33 5.43 -6.85 -18.29
C SER A 33 4.94 -8.29 -18.38
N HIS A 34 5.83 -9.25 -18.13
CA HIS A 34 5.49 -10.68 -18.05
C HIS A 34 5.01 -11.10 -16.67
N PHE A 35 4.97 -10.17 -15.73
CA PHE A 35 4.42 -10.36 -14.39
C PHE A 35 3.85 -9.06 -13.82
N TYR A 36 3.01 -9.20 -12.80
CA TYR A 36 2.56 -8.08 -11.98
C TYR A 36 2.36 -8.52 -10.52
N TYR A 37 2.34 -7.55 -9.61
CA TYR A 37 1.98 -7.78 -8.21
C TYR A 37 0.47 -7.63 -8.04
N ASP A 38 -0.18 -8.62 -7.44
CA ASP A 38 -1.59 -8.62 -7.07
C ASP A 38 -1.74 -8.86 -5.56
N ILE A 39 -1.54 -7.79 -4.79
CA ILE A 39 -1.65 -7.85 -3.34
C ILE A 39 -3.07 -8.19 -2.89
N LYS A 40 -4.10 -7.92 -3.71
CA LYS A 40 -5.48 -8.28 -3.41
C LYS A 40 -5.70 -9.79 -3.27
N LYS A 41 -4.88 -10.61 -3.90
CA LYS A 41 -4.94 -12.08 -3.72
C LYS A 41 -4.57 -12.50 -2.30
N ILE A 42 -3.57 -11.86 -1.71
CA ILE A 42 -3.07 -12.22 -0.38
C ILE A 42 -3.87 -11.62 0.78
N VAL A 43 -4.72 -10.62 0.53
CA VAL A 43 -5.59 -10.06 1.58
C VAL A 43 -6.80 -10.94 1.93
N ASN A 44 -7.00 -12.05 1.22
CA ASN A 44 -8.03 -13.05 1.51
C ASN A 44 -7.54 -14.18 2.42
N SER A 45 -6.30 -14.11 2.91
CA SER A 45 -5.64 -15.14 3.72
C SER A 45 -4.97 -14.54 4.95
N GLU A 46 -4.06 -15.26 5.57
CA GLU A 46 -3.24 -14.76 6.69
C GLU A 46 -2.39 -13.53 6.30
N GLY A 47 -2.13 -13.34 5.02
CA GLY A 47 -1.39 -12.18 4.50
C GLY A 47 -1.99 -10.83 4.91
N VAL A 48 -3.32 -10.73 5.05
CA VAL A 48 -3.96 -9.48 5.47
C VAL A 48 -3.56 -9.06 6.89
N VAL A 49 -3.43 -10.01 7.81
CA VAL A 49 -3.01 -9.73 9.20
C VAL A 49 -1.56 -9.27 9.23
N LEU A 50 -0.67 -9.99 8.52
CA LEU A 50 0.74 -9.62 8.40
C LEU A 50 0.93 -8.23 7.78
N ILE A 51 0.19 -7.91 6.73
CA ILE A 51 0.18 -6.56 6.13
C ILE A 51 -0.22 -5.52 7.17
N GLY A 52 -1.32 -5.73 7.88
CA GLY A 52 -1.81 -4.80 8.90
C GLY A 52 -0.79 -4.52 9.99
N GLU A 53 -0.16 -5.57 10.54
CA GLU A 53 0.84 -5.48 11.60
C GLU A 53 2.13 -4.78 11.12
N LEU A 54 2.66 -5.20 9.97
CA LEU A 54 3.90 -4.63 9.43
C LEU A 54 3.72 -3.18 8.97
N MET A 55 2.59 -2.85 8.33
CA MET A 55 2.27 -1.48 7.95
C MET A 55 2.09 -0.58 9.17
N LEU A 56 1.40 -1.05 10.22
CA LEU A 56 1.23 -0.31 11.46
C LEU A 56 2.58 -0.05 12.16
N ALA A 57 3.45 -1.06 12.20
CA ALA A 57 4.80 -0.93 12.73
C ALA A 57 5.63 0.10 11.92
N LYS A 58 5.56 0.02 10.59
CA LYS A 58 6.25 0.95 9.68
C LYS A 58 5.76 2.38 9.81
N ILE A 59 4.45 2.58 9.98
CA ILE A 59 3.86 3.91 10.27
C ILE A 59 4.43 4.45 11.58
N SER A 60 4.48 3.63 12.63
CA SER A 60 5.00 4.03 13.94
C SER A 60 6.50 4.34 13.89
N GLU A 61 7.28 3.58 13.14
CA GLU A 61 8.72 3.81 12.91
C GLU A 61 8.98 5.18 12.23
N LEU A 62 8.21 5.47 11.17
CA LEU A 62 8.50 6.63 10.31
C LEU A 62 7.90 7.93 10.84
N PHE A 63 6.74 7.88 11.49
CA PHE A 63 5.96 9.06 11.86
C PHE A 63 5.68 9.15 13.37
N GLY A 64 6.13 8.16 14.15
CA GLY A 64 5.84 8.11 15.59
C GLY A 64 4.38 7.80 15.91
N GLY A 65 3.98 8.04 17.15
CA GLY A 65 2.62 7.73 17.63
C GLY A 65 1.53 8.74 17.22
N GLY A 66 1.90 9.82 16.52
CA GLY A 66 1.00 10.95 16.27
C GLY A 66 0.08 10.80 15.06
N VAL A 67 0.06 9.65 14.35
CA VAL A 67 -0.83 9.41 13.21
C VAL A 67 -2.22 9.04 13.73
N ASN A 68 -3.26 9.70 13.21
CA ASN A 68 -4.66 9.53 13.61
C ASN A 68 -5.49 8.80 12.57
N SER A 69 -5.10 8.82 11.30
CA SER A 69 -5.81 8.05 10.27
C SER A 69 -4.90 7.60 9.13
N VAL A 70 -5.37 6.58 8.41
CA VAL A 70 -4.71 6.03 7.22
C VAL A 70 -5.74 5.85 6.12
N GLY A 71 -5.30 5.93 4.86
CA GLY A 71 -6.17 5.68 3.71
C GLY A 71 -5.44 5.96 2.40
N GLY A 72 -6.12 5.73 1.28
CA GLY A 72 -5.53 5.93 -0.05
C GLY A 72 -6.57 5.81 -1.16
N LEU A 73 -6.12 5.66 -2.41
CA LEU A 73 -7.02 5.58 -3.56
C LEU A 73 -7.69 4.20 -3.64
N GLU A 74 -9.00 4.16 -3.88
CA GLU A 74 -9.69 2.89 -4.19
C GLU A 74 -9.17 2.31 -5.52
N SER A 75 -9.11 0.99 -5.71
CA SER A 75 -9.49 -0.08 -4.79
C SER A 75 -8.30 -0.71 -4.06
N GLY A 76 -7.04 -0.40 -4.45
CA GLY A 76 -5.82 -1.02 -3.89
C GLY A 76 -5.63 -0.72 -2.42
N ALA A 77 -5.79 0.54 -2.03
CA ALA A 77 -5.59 0.97 -0.65
C ALA A 77 -6.67 0.49 0.33
N LEU A 78 -7.89 0.16 -0.14
CA LEU A 78 -9.01 -0.14 0.76
C LEU A 78 -8.76 -1.35 1.69
N PRO A 79 -8.36 -2.54 1.17
CA PRO A 79 -8.08 -3.67 2.04
C PRO A 79 -6.88 -3.42 2.97
N ILE A 80 -5.87 -2.69 2.51
CA ILE A 80 -4.70 -2.32 3.31
C ILE A 80 -5.10 -1.41 4.47
N THR A 81 -5.89 -0.37 4.18
CA THR A 81 -6.46 0.53 5.19
C THR A 81 -7.26 -0.25 6.24
N THR A 82 -8.13 -1.15 5.80
CA THR A 82 -8.96 -1.96 6.71
C THR A 82 -8.09 -2.84 7.62
N ALA A 83 -7.06 -3.48 7.07
CA ALA A 83 -6.14 -4.31 7.84
C ALA A 83 -5.40 -3.50 8.92
N ILE A 84 -4.86 -2.33 8.56
CA ILE A 84 -4.15 -1.44 9.49
C ILE A 84 -5.09 -0.95 10.61
N VAL A 85 -6.30 -0.51 10.26
CA VAL A 85 -7.28 -0.04 11.23
C VAL A 85 -7.69 -1.16 12.18
N LEU A 86 -7.95 -2.36 11.67
CA LEU A 86 -8.30 -3.52 12.49
C LEU A 86 -7.19 -3.84 13.52
N VAL A 87 -5.96 -3.97 13.05
CA VAL A 87 -4.80 -4.26 13.90
C VAL A 87 -4.55 -3.13 14.91
N SER A 88 -4.68 -1.87 14.47
CA SER A 88 -4.57 -0.72 15.37
C SER A 88 -5.62 -0.78 16.50
N ASN A 89 -6.85 -1.19 16.19
CA ASN A 89 -7.90 -1.32 17.20
C ASN A 89 -7.67 -2.48 18.18
N GLN A 90 -6.93 -3.50 17.78
CA GLN A 90 -6.55 -4.63 18.64
C GLN A 90 -5.34 -4.32 19.54
N LEU A 91 -4.36 -3.58 19.02
CA LEU A 91 -3.07 -3.36 19.68
C LEU A 91 -2.95 -2.01 20.41
N ARG A 92 -3.82 -1.05 20.12
CA ARG A 92 -3.79 0.30 20.71
C ARG A 92 -5.01 0.54 21.58
N GLU A 93 -4.85 1.36 22.60
CA GLU A 93 -5.92 1.73 23.52
C GLU A 93 -6.34 3.20 23.34
N GLY A 94 -7.59 3.50 23.71
CA GLY A 94 -8.13 4.85 23.78
C GLY A 94 -8.13 5.57 22.43
N GLU A 95 -7.75 6.83 22.45
CA GLU A 95 -7.76 7.74 21.28
C GLU A 95 -6.62 7.47 20.29
N ASN A 96 -5.65 6.62 20.65
CA ASN A 96 -4.52 6.28 19.78
C ASN A 96 -4.89 5.30 18.64
N LYS A 97 -6.14 4.84 18.57
CA LYS A 97 -6.64 3.96 17.52
C LYS A 97 -6.77 4.73 16.22
N LEU A 98 -6.28 4.13 15.13
CA LEU A 98 -6.39 4.73 13.80
C LEU A 98 -7.81 4.67 13.26
N THR A 99 -8.21 5.70 12.55
CA THR A 99 -9.40 5.68 11.69
C THR A 99 -9.03 5.48 10.24
N GLY A 100 -9.96 4.96 9.43
CA GLY A 100 -9.75 4.73 8.01
C GLY A 100 -10.52 5.74 7.15
N PHE A 101 -9.94 6.07 6.01
CA PHE A 101 -10.60 6.79 4.92
C PHE A 101 -10.20 6.17 3.58
N PHE A 102 -10.91 6.49 2.52
CA PHE A 102 -10.46 6.21 1.16
C PHE A 102 -10.86 7.34 0.20
N VAL A 103 -10.08 7.46 -0.86
CA VAL A 103 -10.31 8.42 -1.93
C VAL A 103 -10.86 7.67 -3.13
N ARG A 104 -11.95 8.16 -3.70
CA ARG A 104 -12.58 7.60 -4.88
C ARG A 104 -11.85 8.07 -6.15
N LYS A 105 -11.75 7.17 -7.14
CA LYS A 105 -11.24 7.56 -8.47
C LYS A 105 -12.13 8.61 -9.12
N GLU A 106 -13.45 8.42 -8.99
CA GLU A 106 -14.47 9.35 -9.48
C GLU A 106 -15.36 9.80 -8.34
N ALA A 107 -15.77 11.06 -8.36
CA ALA A 107 -16.79 11.55 -7.44
C ALA A 107 -18.11 10.81 -7.65
N LYS A 108 -18.90 10.60 -6.57
CA LYS A 108 -20.23 10.01 -6.71
C LYS A 108 -21.09 10.86 -7.65
N ARG A 109 -21.76 10.22 -8.61
CA ARG A 109 -22.71 10.88 -9.52
C ARG A 109 -24.00 11.31 -8.83
N HIS A 110 -24.30 10.76 -7.65
CA HIS A 110 -25.52 11.02 -6.86
C HIS A 110 -25.15 11.26 -5.39
N GLY A 111 -25.91 12.13 -4.73
CA GLY A 111 -25.70 12.51 -3.33
C GLY A 111 -24.67 13.62 -3.15
N LEU A 112 -23.91 13.60 -2.04
CA LEU A 112 -22.99 14.68 -1.66
C LEU A 112 -21.73 14.80 -2.53
N GLN A 113 -21.60 14.10 -3.63
CA GLN A 113 -20.45 14.10 -4.57
C GLN A 113 -19.08 14.03 -3.88
N LYS A 114 -19.00 13.39 -2.72
CA LYS A 114 -17.78 13.31 -1.94
C LYS A 114 -16.75 12.43 -2.64
N LYS A 115 -15.54 12.95 -2.78
CA LYS A 115 -14.39 12.22 -3.29
C LYS A 115 -13.66 11.46 -2.16
N ILE A 116 -13.77 11.94 -0.93
CA ILE A 116 -13.18 11.31 0.26
C ILE A 116 -14.32 10.72 1.12
N GLU A 117 -14.19 9.45 1.44
CA GLU A 117 -15.12 8.69 2.29
C GLU A 117 -14.43 8.24 3.58
N GLY A 118 -15.18 8.09 4.66
CA GLY A 118 -14.65 7.70 5.97
C GLY A 118 -14.28 8.91 6.83
N LEU A 119 -13.28 8.75 7.70
CA LEU A 119 -12.88 9.74 8.70
C LEU A 119 -11.39 10.10 8.58
N PRO A 120 -11.01 11.01 7.67
CA PRO A 120 -9.64 11.51 7.58
C PRO A 120 -9.35 12.46 8.74
N LYS A 121 -8.77 11.94 9.82
CA LYS A 121 -8.31 12.73 10.98
C LYS A 121 -6.84 13.06 10.81
N LYS A 122 -6.50 14.35 10.88
CA LYS A 122 -5.08 14.80 10.88
C LYS A 122 -4.41 14.51 12.22
N PRO A 123 -3.10 14.22 12.26
CA PRO A 123 -2.23 13.88 11.11
C PRO A 123 -2.56 12.52 10.48
N LEU A 124 -2.36 12.39 9.16
CA LEU A 124 -2.67 11.16 8.44
C LEU A 124 -1.58 10.73 7.47
N VAL A 125 -1.61 9.43 7.10
CA VAL A 125 -0.69 8.79 6.17
C VAL A 125 -1.47 8.17 5.01
N VAL A 126 -0.97 8.36 3.79
CA VAL A 126 -1.52 7.68 2.60
C VAL A 126 -0.89 6.30 2.47
N VAL A 127 -1.72 5.29 2.18
CA VAL A 127 -1.27 3.91 1.99
C VAL A 127 -1.64 3.39 0.60
N GLU A 128 -0.84 2.46 0.07
CA GLU A 128 -1.05 1.85 -1.24
C GLU A 128 -0.63 0.38 -1.22
N ASP A 129 -1.20 -0.44 -2.09
CA ASP A 129 -0.76 -1.83 -2.28
C ASP A 129 0.57 -1.89 -3.05
N VAL A 130 0.61 -1.35 -4.26
CA VAL A 130 1.80 -1.37 -5.13
C VAL A 130 2.03 -0.01 -5.77
N VAL A 131 3.17 0.58 -5.50
CA VAL A 131 3.60 1.80 -6.18
C VAL A 131 4.46 1.45 -7.39
N THR A 132 4.04 1.90 -8.57
CA THR A 132 4.83 1.86 -9.82
C THR A 132 5.31 3.28 -10.14
N THR A 133 4.48 4.07 -10.80
CA THR A 133 4.79 5.49 -11.09
C THR A 133 4.37 6.44 -9.97
N GLY A 134 3.58 5.98 -9.02
CA GLY A 134 3.03 6.80 -7.95
C GLY A 134 1.83 7.67 -8.36
N GLN A 135 1.34 7.58 -9.60
CA GLN A 135 0.22 8.42 -10.06
C GLN A 135 -1.04 8.23 -9.21
N SER A 136 -1.44 6.99 -8.93
CA SER A 136 -2.61 6.70 -8.06
C SER A 136 -2.47 7.31 -6.67
N VAL A 137 -1.27 7.26 -6.11
CA VAL A 137 -0.98 7.86 -4.82
C VAL A 137 -1.09 9.38 -4.89
N MET A 138 -0.53 10.00 -5.94
CA MET A 138 -0.61 11.45 -6.13
C MET A 138 -2.05 11.92 -6.36
N ASP A 139 -2.89 11.13 -7.03
CA ASP A 139 -4.32 11.42 -7.18
C ASP A 139 -5.03 11.45 -5.81
N ALA A 140 -4.68 10.52 -4.90
CA ALA A 140 -5.19 10.54 -3.53
C ALA A 140 -4.68 11.76 -2.74
N VAL A 141 -3.38 12.05 -2.84
CA VAL A 141 -2.75 13.22 -2.18
C VAL A 141 -3.37 14.51 -2.66
N ASN A 142 -3.56 14.70 -3.96
CA ASN A 142 -4.16 15.90 -4.53
C ASN A 142 -5.60 16.08 -4.06
N ALA A 143 -6.39 14.99 -4.02
CA ALA A 143 -7.75 15.05 -3.49
C ALA A 143 -7.80 15.44 -2.00
N LEU A 144 -6.83 15.00 -1.20
CA LEU A 144 -6.71 15.42 0.19
C LEU A 144 -6.35 16.92 0.30
N ILE A 145 -5.40 17.39 -0.52
CA ILE A 145 -4.97 18.80 -0.55
C ILE A 145 -6.11 19.72 -0.96
N GLU A 146 -6.96 19.31 -1.92
CA GLU A 146 -8.19 20.04 -2.30
C GLU A 146 -9.15 20.22 -1.11
N HIS A 147 -9.03 19.39 -0.08
CA HIS A 147 -9.80 19.47 1.17
C HIS A 147 -8.98 20.03 2.35
N GLU A 148 -7.88 20.74 2.07
CA GLU A 148 -6.98 21.35 3.06
C GLU A 148 -6.33 20.30 4.01
N ILE A 149 -6.09 19.11 3.50
CA ILE A 149 -5.47 18.02 4.25
C ILE A 149 -4.14 17.66 3.58
N THR A 150 -3.03 17.95 4.27
CA THR A 150 -1.69 17.53 3.84
C THR A 150 -1.30 16.26 4.59
N PRO A 151 -1.02 15.12 3.92
CA PRO A 151 -0.55 13.91 4.56
C PRO A 151 0.88 14.09 5.09
N LEU A 152 1.24 13.34 6.14
CA LEU A 152 2.61 13.27 6.67
C LEU A 152 3.56 12.55 5.70
N GLY A 153 3.02 11.61 4.95
CA GLY A 153 3.77 10.83 3.97
C GLY A 153 2.96 9.67 3.42
N ILE A 154 3.67 8.76 2.77
CA ILE A 154 3.10 7.67 1.97
C ILE A 154 3.83 6.37 2.35
N ILE A 155 3.09 5.27 2.51
CA ILE A 155 3.67 3.94 2.68
C ILE A 155 2.95 2.95 1.77
N SER A 156 3.72 2.14 1.03
CA SER A 156 3.17 1.04 0.23
C SER A 156 3.58 -0.33 0.76
N VAL A 157 2.84 -1.38 0.36
CA VAL A 157 3.29 -2.75 0.60
C VAL A 157 4.49 -3.04 -0.30
N ILE A 158 4.41 -2.71 -1.60
CA ILE A 158 5.50 -2.90 -2.56
C ILE A 158 5.82 -1.59 -3.29
N ASP A 159 7.11 -1.24 -3.35
CA ASP A 159 7.66 -0.28 -4.30
C ASP A 159 8.29 -1.02 -5.48
N ARG A 160 7.77 -0.83 -6.70
CA ARG A 160 8.32 -1.41 -7.92
C ARG A 160 9.65 -0.76 -8.35
N GLN A 161 10.06 0.30 -7.70
CA GLN A 161 11.30 1.03 -8.01
C GLN A 161 11.36 1.48 -9.49
N ASP A 162 10.22 1.85 -10.06
CA ASP A 162 10.18 2.43 -11.41
C ASP A 162 10.90 3.79 -11.40
N LYS A 163 11.80 4.00 -12.37
CA LYS A 163 12.57 5.24 -12.52
C LYS A 163 11.68 6.48 -12.72
N ARG A 164 10.42 6.30 -13.11
CA ARG A 164 9.42 7.35 -13.28
C ARG A 164 8.56 7.56 -12.04
N ASN A 165 8.92 6.97 -10.91
CA ASN A 165 8.18 7.12 -9.66
C ASN A 165 8.22 8.58 -9.20
N LEU A 166 7.06 9.21 -9.21
CA LEU A 166 6.86 10.62 -8.83
C LEU A 166 7.17 10.89 -7.36
N LEU A 167 7.16 9.85 -6.52
CA LEU A 167 7.34 9.97 -5.08
C LEU A 167 8.80 10.08 -4.67
N THR A 168 9.74 9.60 -5.50
CA THR A 168 11.18 9.59 -5.18
C THR A 168 11.78 10.98 -5.03
N ASN A 169 11.24 11.96 -5.75
CA ASN A 169 11.72 13.36 -5.74
C ASN A 169 10.69 14.32 -5.12
N GLY A 170 9.63 13.76 -4.51
CA GLY A 170 8.57 14.55 -3.89
C GLY A 170 8.96 15.09 -2.52
N SER A 171 8.22 16.11 -2.04
CA SER A 171 8.37 16.66 -0.69
C SER A 171 7.80 15.76 0.40
N LEU A 172 6.96 14.77 0.05
CA LEU A 172 6.35 13.84 1.00
C LEU A 172 7.27 12.65 1.25
N LYS A 173 7.42 12.27 2.50
CA LYS A 173 8.17 11.07 2.88
C LYS A 173 7.49 9.84 2.32
N PHE A 174 8.23 9.02 1.57
CA PHE A 174 7.76 7.76 0.99
C PHE A 174 8.64 6.59 1.41
N ASP A 175 8.02 5.48 1.81
CA ASP A 175 8.69 4.20 2.03
C ASP A 175 7.74 3.02 1.73
N SER A 176 8.26 1.80 1.76
CA SER A 176 7.51 0.57 1.50
C SER A 176 7.93 -0.56 2.43
N LEU A 177 7.08 -1.58 2.58
CA LEU A 177 7.46 -2.81 3.28
C LEU A 177 8.50 -3.59 2.48
N PHE A 178 8.32 -3.65 1.16
CA PHE A 178 9.22 -4.37 0.25
C PHE A 178 9.55 -3.53 -0.98
N LYS A 179 10.77 -3.71 -1.47
CA LYS A 179 11.23 -3.19 -2.75
C LYS A 179 11.27 -4.30 -3.80
N HIS A 180 11.02 -3.96 -5.04
CA HIS A 180 11.08 -4.91 -6.17
C HIS A 180 12.39 -5.71 -6.21
N ALA A 181 13.52 -5.07 -5.95
CA ALA A 181 14.83 -5.70 -5.90
C ALA A 181 14.88 -6.95 -4.99
N GLU A 182 14.04 -7.02 -3.95
CA GLU A 182 13.96 -8.17 -3.06
C GLU A 182 13.29 -9.41 -3.67
N PHE A 183 12.66 -9.27 -4.82
CA PHE A 183 11.94 -10.33 -5.54
C PHE A 183 12.59 -10.69 -6.89
N GLU A 184 13.59 -9.93 -7.35
CA GLU A 184 14.17 -10.07 -8.69
C GLU A 184 14.67 -11.49 -8.98
N ASP A 185 15.42 -12.09 -8.06
CA ASP A 185 15.98 -13.43 -8.27
C ASP A 185 14.88 -14.50 -8.40
N PHE A 186 13.82 -14.37 -7.58
CA PHE A 186 12.67 -15.26 -7.67
C PHE A 186 11.93 -15.09 -8.99
N ILE A 187 11.75 -13.85 -9.45
CA ILE A 187 11.08 -13.55 -10.72
C ILE A 187 11.88 -14.11 -11.90
N LYS A 188 13.20 -13.85 -11.93
CA LYS A 188 14.08 -14.39 -12.99
C LYS A 188 14.04 -15.92 -13.06
N MET A 189 14.14 -16.58 -11.90
CA MET A 189 14.03 -18.05 -11.85
C MET A 189 12.71 -18.56 -12.44
N LYS A 190 11.58 -17.91 -12.11
CA LYS A 190 10.26 -18.31 -12.62
C LYS A 190 10.09 -18.04 -14.12
N GLU A 191 10.62 -16.94 -14.63
CA GLU A 191 10.62 -16.65 -16.07
C GLU A 191 11.47 -17.67 -16.87
N GLU A 192 12.58 -18.12 -16.31
CA GLU A 192 13.41 -19.18 -16.92
C GLU A 192 12.69 -20.54 -16.94
N GLU A 193 12.02 -20.92 -15.84
CA GLU A 193 11.20 -22.13 -15.78
C GLU A 193 10.06 -22.14 -16.84
N GLN A 194 9.46 -20.99 -17.13
CA GLN A 194 8.40 -20.87 -18.13
C GLN A 194 8.92 -20.96 -19.57
N LYS A 195 10.16 -20.50 -19.85
CA LYS A 195 10.77 -20.60 -21.18
C LYS A 195 11.20 -22.01 -21.55
N THR A 196 11.38 -22.88 -20.53
CA THR A 196 11.87 -24.25 -20.70
C THR A 196 10.71 -25.28 -20.83
N ARG A 197 9.48 -24.84 -20.67
CA ARG A 197 8.25 -25.62 -20.87
C ARG A 197 7.62 -25.35 -22.23
#